data_0dc635327296c5ef5198551f7478cf1e
#
_entry.id   0dc635327296c5ef5198551f7478cf1e
#
_cell.length_a   1.000
_cell.length_b   1.000
_cell.length_c   1.000
_cell.angle_alpha   90.00
_cell.angle_beta   90.00
_cell.angle_gamma   90.00
#
_symmetry.space_group_name_H-M   'P 1'
#
loop_
_entity.id
_entity.type
_entity.pdbx_description
1 polymer ?
#
loop_
_entity_poly.entity_id
_entity_poly.type
_entity_poly.pdbx_seq_one_letter_code
_entity_poly.pdbx_strand_id
1 'polypeptide(L)'
;MVKVKVHLQPLVGNINLPTVLKTAILPGDKTERLFIATQVGEIFYIGDGVIETFLDIRPRILELGSSSGGYDERGLLGLAFHPDFNKNGLFYLHYSVAGTQGPGALPSSFKPDPCDPATLNLKWTNRETQYNHIDTVEEWFFQSNAQTQKRRTLLSIRRPYLNHNGVNSLNFSPETGKLVLTTGDGGAGYDPFNLSQDDMEIAGKIIEIDVTVNTSNDNPPVITRFQELPVPFQETLTVIAKGVRNITGISFQKFNNQFVKYVGNVGQDLVESIFSFVDYKPIPVTKLIQSSMMNAEPEQEGFINFGWRGWEGALPTSIISNCSANPALNEKVMAYYDETIATSVKRLPPLISYFHQDPRLDKFGATALTGVQPYRGNEIPDLTGSVVFTDLARNEGAPPPVRGAFAYTRVNADCKLQDFSVIEIDYDFGSKSAYFVSLGTNLNQTRLYLGVYGSVKVADHYQGTVFEIIP
;
A
#
# COMPACT_ATOMS: atom_id res chain seq x y z
N MET A 1 -0.94 16.30 -28.22
CA MET A 1 -1.09 14.88 -27.85
C MET A 1 -2.57 14.55 -27.86
N VAL A 2 -2.97 13.44 -28.45
CA VAL A 2 -4.37 12.93 -28.35
C VAL A 2 -4.57 12.56 -26.88
N LYS A 3 -5.59 13.13 -26.23
CA LYS A 3 -5.95 12.75 -24.85
C LYS A 3 -6.58 11.37 -24.88
N VAL A 4 -6.05 10.46 -24.08
CA VAL A 4 -6.68 9.16 -23.88
C VAL A 4 -7.98 9.37 -23.13
N LYS A 5 -9.06 8.80 -23.66
CA LYS A 5 -10.40 8.85 -23.07
C LYS A 5 -10.87 7.41 -22.81
N VAL A 6 -11.52 7.20 -21.68
CA VAL A 6 -12.06 5.90 -21.28
C VAL A 6 -13.48 6.05 -20.74
N HIS A 7 -14.25 4.98 -20.86
CA HIS A 7 -15.56 4.86 -20.22
C HIS A 7 -15.50 4.02 -18.95
N LEU A 8 -16.40 4.28 -18.00
CA LEU A 8 -16.59 3.46 -16.81
C LEU A 8 -17.91 2.66 -16.95
N GLN A 9 -17.79 1.35 -17.04
CA GLN A 9 -18.92 0.44 -17.04
C GLN A 9 -19.19 -0.04 -15.61
N PRO A 10 -20.33 0.31 -14.98
CA PRO A 10 -20.65 -0.16 -13.65
C PRO A 10 -20.82 -1.69 -13.62
N LEU A 11 -20.13 -2.36 -12.70
CA LEU A 11 -20.27 -3.80 -12.46
C LEU A 11 -21.13 -4.08 -11.23
N VAL A 12 -20.90 -3.37 -10.14
CA VAL A 12 -21.65 -3.50 -8.88
C VAL A 12 -21.64 -2.18 -8.13
N GLY A 13 -22.77 -1.83 -7.54
CA GLY A 13 -22.95 -0.65 -6.69
C GLY A 13 -23.50 -1.02 -5.31
N ASN A 14 -23.68 0.00 -4.47
CA ASN A 14 -24.22 -0.14 -3.11
C ASN A 14 -23.40 -1.09 -2.22
N ILE A 15 -22.08 -1.02 -2.34
CA ILE A 15 -21.15 -1.73 -1.47
C ILE A 15 -20.43 -0.75 -0.53
N ASN A 16 -19.81 -1.28 0.51
CA ASN A 16 -18.91 -0.50 1.36
C ASN A 16 -17.62 -0.17 0.61
N LEU A 17 -16.71 0.53 1.24
CA LEU A 17 -15.46 1.02 0.66
C LEU A 17 -14.65 -0.10 -0.02
N PRO A 18 -14.63 -0.21 -1.37
CA PRO A 18 -13.95 -1.28 -2.10
C PRO A 18 -12.44 -1.00 -2.20
N THR A 19 -11.66 -1.45 -1.22
CA THR A 19 -10.23 -1.14 -1.10
C THR A 19 -9.31 -2.06 -1.87
N VAL A 20 -9.75 -3.30 -2.19
CA VAL A 20 -8.92 -4.27 -2.92
C VAL A 20 -9.74 -4.92 -4.04
N LEU A 21 -9.21 -4.87 -5.25
CA LEU A 21 -9.76 -5.50 -6.45
C LEU A 21 -8.74 -6.50 -6.99
N LYS A 22 -9.09 -7.79 -6.98
CA LYS A 22 -8.24 -8.89 -7.46
C LYS A 22 -9.07 -9.84 -8.33
N THR A 23 -8.42 -10.53 -9.26
CA THR A 23 -9.08 -11.61 -9.97
C THR A 23 -8.45 -12.95 -9.64
N ALA A 24 -9.27 -14.00 -9.67
CA ALA A 24 -8.84 -15.37 -9.46
C ALA A 24 -9.83 -16.35 -10.12
N ILE A 25 -9.38 -17.59 -10.27
CA ILE A 25 -10.21 -18.71 -10.72
C ILE A 25 -10.49 -19.58 -9.49
N LEU A 26 -11.77 -19.78 -9.16
CA LEU A 26 -12.17 -20.64 -8.03
C LEU A 26 -11.72 -22.10 -8.23
N PRO A 27 -11.42 -22.84 -7.16
CA PRO A 27 -11.15 -24.28 -7.24
C PRO A 27 -12.29 -25.03 -7.93
N GLY A 28 -11.93 -25.79 -8.97
CA GLY A 28 -12.89 -26.53 -9.78
C GLY A 28 -13.60 -25.73 -10.88
N ASP A 29 -13.36 -24.43 -10.97
CA ASP A 29 -13.88 -23.54 -12.03
C ASP A 29 -12.84 -23.33 -13.13
N LYS A 30 -13.28 -22.73 -14.26
CA LYS A 30 -12.42 -22.29 -15.36
C LYS A 30 -12.53 -20.81 -15.64
N THR A 31 -13.51 -20.15 -15.02
CA THR A 31 -13.82 -18.74 -15.25
C THR A 31 -13.07 -17.86 -14.25
N GLU A 32 -12.35 -16.88 -14.78
CA GLU A 32 -11.76 -15.82 -13.98
C GLU A 32 -12.85 -14.90 -13.43
N ARG A 33 -12.84 -14.64 -12.13
CA ARG A 33 -13.83 -13.82 -11.44
C ARG A 33 -13.16 -12.64 -10.76
N LEU A 34 -13.85 -11.49 -10.73
CA LEU A 34 -13.41 -10.31 -10.00
C LEU A 34 -13.83 -10.44 -8.53
N PHE A 35 -12.86 -10.39 -7.62
CA PHE A 35 -13.04 -10.33 -6.18
C PHE A 35 -12.90 -8.89 -5.70
N ILE A 36 -13.80 -8.49 -4.81
CA ILE A 36 -13.91 -7.15 -4.25
C ILE A 36 -13.82 -7.29 -2.73
N ALA A 37 -12.73 -6.81 -2.12
CA ALA A 37 -12.63 -6.71 -0.68
C ALA A 37 -12.96 -5.29 -0.23
N THR A 38 -13.81 -5.19 0.79
CA THR A 38 -14.19 -3.91 1.38
C THR A 38 -13.40 -3.65 2.65
N GLN A 39 -13.13 -2.41 2.98
CA GLN A 39 -12.37 -2.03 4.19
C GLN A 39 -12.99 -2.61 5.46
N VAL A 40 -14.32 -2.70 5.51
CA VAL A 40 -15.03 -3.23 6.69
C VAL A 40 -14.93 -4.75 6.84
N GLY A 41 -14.42 -5.50 5.84
CA GLY A 41 -14.15 -6.93 5.96
C GLY A 41 -15.11 -7.85 5.22
N GLU A 42 -15.89 -7.34 4.30
CA GLU A 42 -16.67 -8.18 3.38
C GLU A 42 -15.84 -8.44 2.11
N ILE A 43 -15.84 -9.66 1.64
CA ILE A 43 -15.23 -10.06 0.36
C ILE A 43 -16.31 -10.66 -0.51
N PHE A 44 -16.50 -10.08 -1.69
CA PHE A 44 -17.44 -10.55 -2.70
C PHE A 44 -16.68 -11.00 -3.95
N TYR A 45 -17.34 -11.79 -4.79
CA TYR A 45 -16.91 -11.97 -6.18
C TYR A 45 -18.10 -11.80 -7.14
N ILE A 46 -17.78 -11.42 -8.36
CA ILE A 46 -18.75 -11.32 -9.43
C ILE A 46 -18.71 -12.60 -10.25
N GLY A 47 -19.81 -13.34 -10.24
CA GLY A 47 -20.02 -14.56 -11.01
C GLY A 47 -21.26 -14.45 -11.88
N ASP A 48 -21.14 -14.66 -13.20
CA ASP A 48 -22.26 -14.69 -14.16
C ASP A 48 -23.20 -13.45 -14.05
N GLY A 49 -22.60 -12.27 -13.74
CA GLY A 49 -23.32 -11.01 -13.55
C GLY A 49 -24.00 -10.85 -12.19
N VAL A 50 -23.78 -11.78 -11.27
CA VAL A 50 -24.33 -11.75 -9.90
C VAL A 50 -23.18 -11.55 -8.90
N ILE A 51 -23.44 -10.74 -7.87
CA ILE A 51 -22.52 -10.59 -6.75
C ILE A 51 -22.80 -11.69 -5.71
N GLU A 52 -21.75 -12.40 -5.32
CA GLU A 52 -21.79 -13.46 -4.31
C GLU A 52 -20.82 -13.17 -3.18
N THR A 53 -21.20 -13.50 -1.95
CA THR A 53 -20.32 -13.37 -0.78
C THR A 53 -19.30 -14.51 -0.78
N PHE A 54 -18.02 -14.15 -0.82
CA PHE A 54 -16.91 -15.10 -0.67
C PHE A 54 -16.54 -15.33 0.79
N LEU A 55 -16.44 -14.25 1.57
CA LEU A 55 -16.08 -14.30 2.98
C LEU A 55 -16.54 -13.05 3.71
N ASP A 56 -16.97 -13.19 4.95
CA ASP A 56 -17.26 -12.08 5.87
C ASP A 56 -16.41 -12.21 7.13
N ILE A 57 -15.44 -11.29 7.29
CA ILE A 57 -14.57 -11.20 8.46
C ILE A 57 -14.85 -9.97 9.32
N ARG A 58 -15.96 -9.25 9.11
CA ARG A 58 -16.34 -8.10 9.94
C ARG A 58 -16.25 -8.37 11.45
N PRO A 59 -16.64 -9.55 11.96
CA PRO A 59 -16.51 -9.84 13.39
C PRO A 59 -15.06 -9.94 13.90
N ARG A 60 -14.07 -10.02 13.01
CA ARG A 60 -12.64 -10.08 13.36
C ARG A 60 -11.95 -8.73 13.29
N ILE A 61 -12.49 -7.81 12.50
CA ILE A 61 -11.93 -6.47 12.32
C ILE A 61 -12.28 -5.60 13.52
N LEU A 62 -11.34 -4.76 13.94
CA LEU A 62 -11.61 -3.77 14.99
C LEU A 62 -12.68 -2.78 14.55
N GLU A 63 -13.29 -2.07 15.51
CA GLU A 63 -14.25 -1.01 15.21
C GLU A 63 -13.58 0.11 14.41
N LEU A 64 -14.16 0.42 13.25
CA LEU A 64 -13.68 1.43 12.32
C LEU A 64 -14.48 2.73 12.45
N GLY A 65 -13.84 3.86 12.08
CA GLY A 65 -14.47 5.16 11.98
C GLY A 65 -14.79 5.82 13.33
N SER A 66 -14.32 5.25 14.44
CA SER A 66 -14.52 5.82 15.79
C SER A 66 -13.65 7.05 16.08
N SER A 67 -12.68 7.34 15.23
CA SER A 67 -11.75 8.47 15.37
C SER A 67 -11.87 9.48 14.23
N SER A 68 -11.42 10.71 14.46
CA SER A 68 -11.23 11.76 13.43
C SER A 68 -12.41 11.98 12.46
N GLY A 69 -13.63 12.03 12.97
CA GLY A 69 -14.81 12.35 12.15
C GLY A 69 -15.24 11.24 11.19
N GLY A 70 -14.89 9.99 11.50
CA GLY A 70 -15.30 8.80 10.72
C GLY A 70 -14.30 8.34 9.68
N TYR A 71 -13.15 9.02 9.53
CA TYR A 71 -12.02 8.56 8.73
C TYR A 71 -11.25 7.44 9.42
N ASP A 72 -10.81 6.42 8.68
CA ASP A 72 -9.98 5.34 9.19
C ASP A 72 -9.15 4.72 8.06
N GLU A 73 -7.91 4.34 8.33
CA GLU A 73 -7.05 3.61 7.39
C GLU A 73 -6.84 2.15 7.79
N ARG A 74 -7.46 1.72 8.88
CA ARG A 74 -7.45 0.33 9.34
C ARG A 74 -8.54 -0.46 8.65
N GLY A 75 -8.59 -1.77 8.88
CA GLY A 75 -9.61 -2.65 8.34
C GLY A 75 -9.03 -3.79 7.52
N LEU A 76 -9.75 -4.26 6.50
CA LEU A 76 -9.23 -5.25 5.55
C LEU A 76 -8.37 -4.52 4.50
N LEU A 77 -7.06 -4.74 4.59
CA LEU A 77 -6.02 -4.00 3.88
C LEU A 77 -5.42 -4.77 2.71
N GLY A 78 -5.50 -6.10 2.71
CA GLY A 78 -4.92 -6.92 1.67
C GLY A 78 -5.65 -8.23 1.44
N LEU A 79 -5.72 -8.62 0.17
CA LEU A 79 -6.18 -9.91 -0.31
C LEU A 79 -5.22 -10.40 -1.39
N ALA A 80 -4.71 -11.62 -1.26
CA ALA A 80 -3.92 -12.26 -2.30
C ALA A 80 -4.32 -13.72 -2.45
N PHE A 81 -4.45 -14.19 -3.68
CA PHE A 81 -4.66 -15.60 -3.98
C PHE A 81 -3.32 -16.28 -4.26
N HIS A 82 -3.15 -17.51 -3.73
CA HIS A 82 -1.99 -18.31 -4.06
C HIS A 82 -1.90 -18.50 -5.60
N PRO A 83 -0.71 -18.53 -6.22
CA PRO A 83 -0.60 -18.77 -7.66
C PRO A 83 -1.35 -20.00 -8.18
N ASP A 84 -1.43 -21.04 -7.35
CA ASP A 84 -2.22 -22.26 -7.62
C ASP A 84 -3.57 -22.29 -6.88
N PHE A 85 -4.18 -21.14 -6.59
CA PHE A 85 -5.45 -21.07 -5.84
C PHE A 85 -6.54 -21.96 -6.44
N ASN A 86 -6.64 -22.02 -7.76
CA ASN A 86 -7.60 -22.87 -8.47
C ASN A 86 -7.41 -24.37 -8.21
N LYS A 87 -6.26 -24.80 -7.66
CA LYS A 87 -5.94 -26.19 -7.30
C LYS A 87 -5.93 -26.41 -5.79
N ASN A 88 -5.34 -25.47 -5.04
CA ASN A 88 -5.08 -25.64 -3.62
C ASN A 88 -6.03 -24.85 -2.70
N GLY A 89 -6.84 -23.94 -3.22
CA GLY A 89 -7.79 -23.13 -2.46
C GLY A 89 -7.17 -22.14 -1.48
N LEU A 90 -5.84 -21.91 -1.51
CA LEU A 90 -5.16 -21.04 -0.55
C LEU A 90 -5.27 -19.58 -0.94
N PHE A 91 -5.60 -18.74 0.03
CA PHE A 91 -5.60 -17.28 -0.11
C PHE A 91 -5.16 -16.63 1.20
N TYR A 92 -4.82 -15.35 1.14
CA TYR A 92 -4.17 -14.63 2.23
C TYR A 92 -4.86 -13.30 2.47
N LEU A 93 -5.01 -12.95 3.73
CA LEU A 93 -5.62 -11.70 4.17
C LEU A 93 -4.65 -10.93 5.05
N HIS A 94 -4.62 -9.61 4.89
CA HIS A 94 -4.00 -8.66 5.81
C HIS A 94 -5.07 -7.70 6.31
N TYR A 95 -5.26 -7.65 7.63
CA TYR A 95 -6.31 -6.84 8.23
C TYR A 95 -5.98 -6.43 9.66
N SER A 96 -6.67 -5.40 10.14
CA SER A 96 -6.46 -4.80 11.45
C SER A 96 -7.41 -5.41 12.49
N VAL A 97 -6.87 -5.80 13.63
CA VAL A 97 -7.61 -6.31 14.78
C VAL A 97 -7.41 -5.42 16.00
N ALA A 98 -8.31 -5.53 16.99
CA ALA A 98 -8.19 -4.81 18.24
C ALA A 98 -6.87 -5.13 18.93
N GLY A 99 -6.21 -4.10 19.43
CA GLY A 99 -5.00 -4.17 20.23
C GLY A 99 -5.12 -3.33 21.50
N THR A 100 -4.10 -3.38 22.31
CA THR A 100 -4.03 -2.54 23.51
C THR A 100 -3.59 -1.14 23.12
N GLN A 101 -4.46 -0.17 23.25
CA GLN A 101 -4.12 1.25 23.16
C GLN A 101 -3.44 1.69 24.45
N GLY A 102 -2.11 1.64 24.45
CA GLY A 102 -1.33 2.05 25.62
C GLY A 102 -1.18 3.58 25.73
N PRO A 103 -0.74 4.07 26.88
CA PRO A 103 -0.56 5.51 27.11
C PRO A 103 0.50 6.15 26.19
N GLY A 104 1.35 5.38 25.56
CA GLY A 104 2.34 5.86 24.58
C GLY A 104 1.88 5.77 23.13
N ALA A 105 0.69 5.20 22.84
CA ALA A 105 0.10 5.29 21.52
C ALA A 105 -0.23 6.76 21.22
N LEU A 106 0.11 7.20 20.00
CA LEU A 106 -0.15 8.58 19.62
C LEU A 106 -1.66 8.81 19.50
N PRO A 107 -2.20 9.89 20.10
CA PRO A 107 -3.61 10.22 19.94
C PRO A 107 -3.91 10.59 18.49
N SER A 108 -5.15 10.39 18.06
CA SER A 108 -5.59 10.75 16.70
C SER A 108 -5.42 12.23 16.36
N SER A 109 -5.36 13.08 17.39
CA SER A 109 -5.11 14.53 17.27
C SER A 109 -3.63 14.91 17.21
N PHE A 110 -2.70 13.94 17.37
CA PHE A 110 -1.28 14.23 17.32
C PHE A 110 -0.88 14.69 15.91
N LYS A 111 -0.20 15.82 15.86
CA LYS A 111 0.34 16.40 14.62
C LYS A 111 1.81 16.73 14.86
N PRO A 112 2.74 16.00 14.23
CA PRO A 112 4.14 16.41 14.24
C PRO A 112 4.31 17.78 13.63
N ASP A 113 5.18 18.58 14.23
CA ASP A 113 5.60 19.86 13.65
C ASP A 113 6.96 19.66 13.01
N PRO A 114 7.10 19.82 11.68
CA PRO A 114 8.37 19.65 10.98
C PRO A 114 9.44 20.66 11.44
N CYS A 115 9.04 21.71 12.14
CA CYS A 115 9.94 22.69 12.73
C CYS A 115 10.23 22.46 14.23
N ASP A 116 9.66 21.43 14.84
CA ASP A 116 9.94 21.04 16.22
C ASP A 116 10.54 19.64 16.32
N PRO A 117 11.89 19.52 16.46
CA PRO A 117 12.55 18.22 16.57
C PRO A 117 12.04 17.36 17.72
N ALA A 118 11.43 17.96 18.77
CA ALA A 118 10.87 17.20 19.87
C ALA A 118 9.64 16.39 19.47
N THR A 119 8.95 16.80 18.39
CA THR A 119 7.80 16.07 17.85
C THR A 119 8.20 15.05 16.79
N LEU A 120 9.46 15.06 16.31
CA LEU A 120 9.94 14.25 15.20
C LEU A 120 10.86 13.10 15.59
N ASN A 121 11.37 13.05 16.83
CA ASN A 121 12.29 12.01 17.30
C ASN A 121 11.74 11.31 18.54
N LEU A 122 10.53 10.82 18.44
CA LEU A 122 9.88 10.08 19.51
C LEU A 122 10.55 8.70 19.69
N LYS A 123 10.57 8.22 20.92
CA LYS A 123 11.05 6.88 21.24
C LYS A 123 9.87 5.96 21.56
N TRP A 124 9.66 4.98 20.73
CA TRP A 124 8.69 3.93 21.02
C TRP A 124 9.34 2.82 21.86
N THR A 125 9.52 3.07 23.15
CA THR A 125 10.30 2.23 24.07
C THR A 125 9.49 1.14 24.76
N ASN A 126 8.21 1.37 25.04
CA ASN A 126 7.34 0.37 25.64
C ASN A 126 6.42 -0.26 24.58
N ARG A 127 6.98 -1.18 23.80
CA ARG A 127 6.35 -1.77 22.64
C ARG A 127 5.25 -2.78 22.95
N GLU A 128 5.13 -3.21 24.20
CA GLU A 128 4.09 -4.15 24.62
C GLU A 128 2.75 -3.45 24.88
N THR A 129 2.80 -2.16 25.31
CA THR A 129 1.62 -1.43 25.73
C THR A 129 1.38 -0.13 24.97
N GLN A 130 2.33 0.31 24.14
CA GLN A 130 2.28 1.58 23.41
C GLN A 130 2.00 1.35 21.93
N TYR A 131 0.77 0.92 21.59
CA TYR A 131 0.35 0.76 20.20
C TYR A 131 -1.17 0.99 20.05
N ASN A 132 -1.58 1.33 18.83
CA ASN A 132 -2.97 1.64 18.52
C ASN A 132 -3.79 0.38 18.20
N HIS A 133 -3.25 -0.51 17.39
CA HIS A 133 -3.89 -1.75 16.93
C HIS A 133 -2.86 -2.78 16.50
N ILE A 134 -3.34 -3.93 16.09
CA ILE A 134 -2.53 -5.00 15.52
C ILE A 134 -2.95 -5.23 14.07
N ASP A 135 -2.00 -5.24 13.15
CA ASP A 135 -2.20 -5.77 11.81
C ASP A 135 -1.82 -7.25 11.79
N THR A 136 -2.66 -8.08 11.20
CA THR A 136 -2.41 -9.53 11.09
C THR A 136 -2.45 -10.00 9.64
N VAL A 137 -1.51 -10.89 9.30
CA VAL A 137 -1.46 -11.59 8.01
C VAL A 137 -1.77 -13.05 8.23
N GLU A 138 -2.80 -13.55 7.57
CA GLU A 138 -3.31 -14.90 7.76
C GLU A 138 -3.44 -15.67 6.46
N GLU A 139 -3.19 -16.98 6.52
CA GLU A 139 -3.47 -17.94 5.47
C GLU A 139 -4.85 -18.55 5.69
N TRP A 140 -5.64 -18.55 4.65
CA TRP A 140 -6.99 -19.08 4.60
C TRP A 140 -7.13 -20.15 3.52
N PHE A 141 -8.14 -20.98 3.65
CA PHE A 141 -8.45 -22.05 2.71
C PHE A 141 -9.92 -21.97 2.27
N PHE A 142 -10.15 -22.05 0.97
CA PHE A 142 -11.46 -22.15 0.36
C PHE A 142 -11.77 -23.63 0.07
N GLN A 143 -12.90 -24.11 0.61
CA GLN A 143 -13.41 -25.46 0.35
C GLN A 143 -14.43 -25.44 -0.78
N SER A 144 -14.62 -26.56 -1.45
CA SER A 144 -15.49 -26.72 -2.62
C SER A 144 -16.98 -26.39 -2.40
N ASN A 145 -17.41 -26.15 -1.16
CA ASN A 145 -18.79 -25.84 -0.78
C ASN A 145 -18.97 -24.37 -0.36
N ALA A 146 -18.21 -23.46 -0.92
CA ALA A 146 -18.19 -22.04 -0.54
C ALA A 146 -17.87 -21.78 0.94
N GLN A 147 -17.30 -22.73 1.64
CA GLN A 147 -16.82 -22.56 3.01
C GLN A 147 -15.36 -22.14 3.01
N THR A 148 -15.05 -21.13 3.79
CA THR A 148 -13.71 -20.64 4.01
C THR A 148 -13.26 -20.91 5.44
N GLN A 149 -11.99 -21.27 5.63
CA GLN A 149 -11.44 -21.56 6.93
C GLN A 149 -10.06 -20.92 7.08
N LYS A 150 -9.84 -20.23 8.21
CA LYS A 150 -8.49 -19.81 8.60
C LYS A 150 -7.62 -21.04 8.87
N ARG A 151 -6.41 -21.04 8.32
CA ARG A 151 -5.42 -22.10 8.54
C ARG A 151 -4.38 -21.72 9.58
N ARG A 152 -3.72 -20.59 9.40
CA ARG A 152 -2.67 -20.14 10.31
C ARG A 152 -2.49 -18.62 10.24
N THR A 153 -1.87 -18.05 11.27
CA THR A 153 -1.33 -16.70 11.24
C THR A 153 0.12 -16.75 10.78
N LEU A 154 0.48 -15.89 9.83
CA LEU A 154 1.84 -15.76 9.32
C LEU A 154 2.61 -14.68 10.07
N LEU A 155 1.94 -13.57 10.40
CA LEU A 155 2.55 -12.41 11.01
C LEU A 155 1.50 -11.60 11.78
N SER A 156 1.90 -10.99 12.91
CA SER A 156 1.09 -10.03 13.65
C SER A 156 1.98 -8.87 14.09
N ILE A 157 1.57 -7.64 13.76
CA ILE A 157 2.40 -6.42 13.88
C ILE A 157 1.70 -5.40 14.75
N ARG A 158 2.37 -4.89 15.80
CA ARG A 158 1.89 -3.73 16.55
C ARG A 158 2.06 -2.47 15.72
N ARG A 159 1.01 -1.67 15.65
CA ARG A 159 1.01 -0.40 14.92
C ARG A 159 0.90 0.77 15.91
N PRO A 160 1.83 1.72 15.88
CA PRO A 160 1.85 2.80 16.89
C PRO A 160 0.74 3.83 16.68
N TYR A 161 0.23 3.96 15.46
CA TYR A 161 -0.80 4.92 15.10
C TYR A 161 -1.86 4.33 14.17
N LEU A 162 -2.98 5.02 13.96
CA LEU A 162 -4.13 4.51 13.21
C LEU A 162 -3.96 4.50 11.68
N ASN A 163 -3.03 5.27 11.14
CA ASN A 163 -2.85 5.45 9.70
C ASN A 163 -1.53 4.87 9.18
N HIS A 164 -1.32 4.93 7.86
CA HIS A 164 -0.19 4.39 7.15
C HIS A 164 0.00 2.87 7.33
N ASN A 165 -1.09 2.12 7.23
CA ASN A 165 -1.05 0.65 7.34
C ASN A 165 -0.86 -0.04 5.98
N GLY A 166 -0.93 0.73 4.89
CA GLY A 166 -0.92 0.23 3.52
C GLY A 166 -2.31 -0.23 3.06
N VAL A 167 -2.58 -0.10 1.77
CA VAL A 167 -3.81 -0.60 1.12
C VAL A 167 -3.39 -1.47 -0.06
N ASN A 168 -4.18 -2.49 -0.41
CA ASN A 168 -3.80 -3.49 -1.39
C ASN A 168 -2.42 -4.11 -1.10
N SER A 169 -2.15 -4.35 0.18
CA SER A 169 -0.84 -4.62 0.78
C SER A 169 -0.26 -6.00 0.49
N LEU A 170 -1.07 -6.92 -0.06
CA LEU A 170 -0.66 -8.28 -0.38
C LEU A 170 -0.67 -8.54 -1.89
N ASN A 171 0.39 -9.20 -2.37
CA ASN A 171 0.45 -9.77 -3.71
C ASN A 171 1.43 -10.95 -3.74
N PHE A 172 1.36 -11.81 -4.74
CA PHE A 172 2.39 -12.82 -4.98
C PHE A 172 3.41 -12.31 -5.99
N SER A 173 4.69 -12.49 -5.68
CA SER A 173 5.77 -12.25 -6.62
C SER A 173 5.78 -13.37 -7.67
N PRO A 174 5.55 -13.06 -8.94
CA PRO A 174 5.66 -14.07 -10.00
C PRO A 174 7.10 -14.49 -10.27
N GLU A 175 8.09 -13.79 -9.70
CA GLU A 175 9.52 -14.08 -9.84
C GLU A 175 9.98 -15.09 -8.78
N THR A 176 9.53 -14.94 -7.54
CA THR A 176 9.96 -15.78 -6.41
C THR A 176 8.91 -16.78 -5.93
N GLY A 177 7.65 -16.60 -6.34
CA GLY A 177 6.52 -17.38 -5.85
C GLY A 177 6.14 -17.08 -4.40
N LYS A 178 6.77 -16.10 -3.75
CA LYS A 178 6.52 -15.73 -2.36
C LYS A 178 5.41 -14.69 -2.23
N LEU A 179 4.75 -14.70 -1.07
CA LEU A 179 3.79 -13.65 -0.70
C LEU A 179 4.55 -12.38 -0.37
N VAL A 180 4.19 -11.26 -0.99
CA VAL A 180 4.74 -9.94 -0.70
C VAL A 180 3.77 -9.17 0.18
N LEU A 181 4.25 -8.70 1.31
CA LEU A 181 3.57 -7.78 2.22
C LEU A 181 4.22 -6.40 2.12
N THR A 182 3.40 -5.37 1.99
CA THR A 182 3.84 -3.98 2.08
C THR A 182 3.31 -3.35 3.36
N THR A 183 4.18 -2.69 4.13
CA THR A 183 3.81 -2.02 5.38
C THR A 183 4.12 -0.53 5.29
N GLY A 184 3.26 0.32 5.84
CA GLY A 184 3.59 1.73 6.02
C GLY A 184 4.48 1.99 7.24
N ASP A 185 4.91 3.24 7.41
CA ASP A 185 5.87 3.69 8.43
C ASP A 185 5.37 3.66 9.88
N GLY A 186 4.12 3.29 10.10
CA GLY A 186 3.53 3.22 11.44
C GLY A 186 2.61 4.38 11.75
N GLY A 187 2.54 5.39 10.89
CA GLY A 187 1.56 6.46 10.98
C GLY A 187 2.08 7.76 11.59
N ALA A 188 1.15 8.67 11.80
CA ALA A 188 1.36 10.09 12.05
C ALA A 188 2.04 10.81 10.85
N GLY A 189 2.35 12.09 10.96
CA GLY A 189 3.14 12.77 9.93
C GLY A 189 4.64 12.56 10.16
N TYR A 190 5.43 12.59 9.11
CA TYR A 190 6.91 12.59 9.13
C TYR A 190 7.57 11.42 9.88
N ASP A 191 6.89 10.25 10.01
CA ASP A 191 7.44 9.08 10.69
C ASP A 191 8.16 9.46 12.01
N PRO A 192 7.42 9.90 13.04
CA PRO A 192 8.04 10.51 14.22
C PRO A 192 8.91 9.55 15.02
N PHE A 193 8.79 8.25 14.79
CA PHE A 193 9.62 7.20 15.38
C PHE A 193 10.77 6.75 14.47
N ASN A 194 10.88 7.28 13.24
CA ASN A 194 11.86 6.89 12.20
C ASN A 194 11.89 5.38 11.91
N LEU A 195 10.72 4.73 11.90
CA LEU A 195 10.61 3.28 11.74
C LEU A 195 10.95 2.82 10.33
N SER A 196 10.67 3.66 9.32
CA SER A 196 10.90 3.32 7.92
C SER A 196 12.38 3.11 7.58
N GLN A 197 13.30 3.76 8.30
CA GLN A 197 14.74 3.65 8.11
C GLN A 197 15.42 2.64 9.07
N ASP A 198 14.81 2.27 10.20
CA ASP A 198 15.36 1.26 11.10
C ASP A 198 15.23 -0.13 10.46
N ASP A 199 16.37 -0.80 10.17
CA ASP A 199 16.40 -2.10 9.50
C ASP A 199 15.78 -3.23 10.33
N MET A 200 15.66 -3.05 11.64
CA MET A 200 15.07 -4.06 12.53
C MET A 200 13.57 -3.91 12.71
N GLU A 201 13.00 -2.75 12.35
CA GLU A 201 11.56 -2.51 12.40
C GLU A 201 10.85 -3.13 11.20
N ILE A 202 9.65 -3.67 11.44
CA ILE A 202 8.83 -4.23 10.37
C ILE A 202 8.02 -3.17 9.63
N ALA A 203 7.81 -2.01 10.25
CA ALA A 203 7.13 -0.88 9.64
C ALA A 203 8.01 -0.22 8.55
N GLY A 204 7.37 0.34 7.52
CA GLY A 204 8.04 1.05 6.43
C GLY A 204 8.86 0.14 5.50
N LYS A 205 8.41 -1.10 5.29
CA LYS A 205 9.12 -2.15 4.55
C LYS A 205 8.26 -2.79 3.45
N ILE A 206 8.94 -3.39 2.49
CA ILE A 206 8.37 -4.42 1.61
C ILE A 206 9.06 -5.74 1.96
N ILE A 207 8.25 -6.76 2.26
CA ILE A 207 8.72 -8.03 2.81
C ILE A 207 8.17 -9.17 1.98
N GLU A 208 9.00 -10.14 1.61
CA GLU A 208 8.57 -11.44 1.11
C GLU A 208 8.40 -12.42 2.26
N ILE A 209 7.32 -13.20 2.21
CA ILE A 209 7.00 -14.26 3.15
C ILE A 209 6.97 -15.59 2.37
N ASP A 210 7.83 -16.52 2.73
CA ASP A 210 7.81 -17.87 2.18
C ASP A 210 6.69 -18.68 2.85
N VAL A 211 5.57 -18.79 2.14
CA VAL A 211 4.37 -19.49 2.63
C VAL A 211 4.47 -21.02 2.47
N THR A 212 5.50 -21.54 1.80
CA THR A 212 5.72 -22.97 1.62
C THR A 212 6.30 -23.60 2.89
N VAL A 213 6.99 -22.81 3.71
CA VAL A 213 7.53 -23.27 5.00
C VAL A 213 6.38 -23.44 5.98
N ASN A 214 6.24 -24.65 6.48
CA ASN A 214 5.24 -24.95 7.51
C ASN A 214 5.79 -24.53 8.88
N THR A 215 5.41 -23.35 9.32
CA THR A 215 5.68 -22.87 10.68
C THR A 215 4.73 -23.48 11.73
N SER A 216 4.14 -24.60 11.40
CA SER A 216 3.12 -25.43 12.07
C SER A 216 2.74 -25.04 13.51
N ASN A 217 1.44 -24.87 13.72
CA ASN A 217 0.69 -24.85 14.99
C ASN A 217 0.93 -23.70 15.97
N ASP A 218 2.01 -22.96 15.88
CA ASP A 218 2.28 -21.83 16.77
C ASP A 218 1.85 -20.52 16.10
N ASN A 219 0.91 -19.82 16.70
CA ASN A 219 0.66 -18.43 16.29
C ASN A 219 1.92 -17.61 16.59
N PRO A 220 2.43 -16.83 15.63
CA PRO A 220 3.57 -15.96 15.89
C PRO A 220 3.21 -14.94 16.99
N PRO A 221 4.18 -14.51 17.81
CA PRO A 221 3.95 -13.41 18.73
C PRO A 221 3.60 -12.14 17.98
N VAL A 222 2.92 -11.21 18.65
CA VAL A 222 2.70 -9.86 18.12
C VAL A 222 3.99 -9.08 18.28
N ILE A 223 4.54 -8.58 17.17
CA ILE A 223 5.87 -7.98 17.11
C ILE A 223 5.85 -6.53 16.60
N THR A 224 6.96 -5.85 16.80
CA THR A 224 7.36 -4.61 16.14
C THR A 224 8.67 -4.77 15.40
N ARG A 225 9.56 -5.59 15.95
CA ARG A 225 10.91 -5.81 15.41
C ARG A 225 11.09 -7.28 15.00
N PHE A 226 11.82 -7.51 13.92
CA PHE A 226 12.08 -8.85 13.42
C PHE A 226 12.69 -9.80 14.44
N GLN A 227 13.53 -9.30 15.34
CA GLN A 227 14.19 -10.11 16.38
C GLN A 227 13.22 -10.67 17.44
N GLU A 228 12.00 -10.13 17.54
CA GLU A 228 10.97 -10.63 18.44
C GLU A 228 10.31 -11.94 17.94
N LEU A 229 10.50 -12.27 16.66
CA LEU A 229 10.01 -13.51 16.08
C LEU A 229 10.88 -14.71 16.50
N PRO A 230 10.28 -15.88 16.75
CA PRO A 230 11.03 -17.14 16.83
C PRO A 230 11.74 -17.47 15.51
N VAL A 231 12.89 -18.15 15.58
CA VAL A 231 13.74 -18.49 14.43
C VAL A 231 12.97 -19.09 13.24
N PRO A 232 12.05 -20.06 13.41
CA PRO A 232 11.31 -20.62 12.27
C PRO A 232 10.51 -19.59 11.48
N PHE A 233 10.00 -18.55 12.14
CA PHE A 233 9.31 -17.44 11.46
C PHE A 233 10.30 -16.46 10.82
N GLN A 234 11.45 -16.17 11.48
CA GLN A 234 12.49 -15.33 10.89
C GLN A 234 13.00 -15.88 9.55
N GLU A 235 13.13 -17.22 9.45
CA GLU A 235 13.59 -17.91 8.25
C GLU A 235 12.63 -17.79 7.06
N THR A 236 11.35 -17.50 7.31
CA THR A 236 10.36 -17.29 6.25
C THR A 236 10.41 -15.90 5.63
N LEU A 237 11.06 -14.94 6.28
CA LEU A 237 10.98 -13.53 5.93
C LEU A 237 12.23 -13.04 5.21
N THR A 238 12.01 -12.21 4.19
CA THR A 238 13.07 -11.55 3.44
C THR A 238 12.65 -10.11 3.17
N VAL A 239 13.49 -9.13 3.51
CA VAL A 239 13.22 -7.72 3.25
C VAL A 239 13.68 -7.35 1.85
N ILE A 240 12.79 -6.77 1.05
CA ILE A 240 13.06 -6.29 -0.30
C ILE A 240 13.48 -4.83 -0.28
N ALA A 241 12.74 -4.00 0.48
CA ALA A 241 12.92 -2.55 0.48
C ALA A 241 12.57 -1.94 1.84
N LYS A 242 13.13 -0.75 2.09
CA LYS A 242 12.85 0.13 3.22
C LYS A 242 12.57 1.56 2.78
N GLY A 243 12.35 2.46 3.71
CA GLY A 243 12.10 3.87 3.42
C GLY A 243 10.74 4.13 2.78
N VAL A 244 9.75 3.35 3.17
CA VAL A 244 8.35 3.45 2.77
C VAL A 244 7.61 4.36 3.73
N ARG A 245 6.71 5.21 3.21
CA ARG A 245 5.76 5.98 4.03
C ARG A 245 4.43 5.26 4.15
N ASN A 246 3.67 5.20 3.06
CA ASN A 246 2.40 4.49 2.99
C ASN A 246 2.20 3.93 1.57
N ILE A 247 2.03 2.63 1.43
CA ILE A 247 2.03 1.95 0.14
C ILE A 247 0.61 1.58 -0.29
N THR A 248 0.34 1.78 -1.58
CA THR A 248 -0.88 1.31 -2.25
C THR A 248 -0.66 -0.02 -2.99
N GLY A 249 0.23 -0.85 -2.46
CA GLY A 249 0.55 -2.17 -2.98
C GLY A 249 1.73 -2.19 -3.95
N ILE A 250 2.05 -3.42 -4.37
CA ILE A 250 3.07 -3.71 -5.38
C ILE A 250 2.41 -4.45 -6.54
N SER A 251 2.73 -4.06 -7.76
CA SER A 251 2.33 -4.76 -8.97
C SER A 251 3.54 -5.19 -9.78
N PHE A 252 3.36 -6.22 -10.62
CA PHE A 252 4.43 -6.86 -11.36
C PHE A 252 4.08 -6.90 -12.84
N GLN A 253 5.08 -6.64 -13.69
CA GLN A 253 4.96 -6.78 -15.13
C GLN A 253 6.13 -7.58 -15.68
N LYS A 254 5.84 -8.62 -16.46
CA LYS A 254 6.88 -9.32 -17.19
C LYS A 254 7.29 -8.52 -18.43
N PHE A 255 8.57 -8.17 -18.49
CA PHE A 255 9.17 -7.43 -19.60
C PHE A 255 10.54 -8.05 -19.96
N ASN A 256 10.72 -8.49 -21.21
CA ASN A 256 11.98 -9.07 -21.71
C ASN A 256 12.62 -10.12 -20.77
N ASN A 257 11.83 -11.07 -20.28
CA ASN A 257 12.23 -12.11 -19.32
C ASN A 257 12.60 -11.64 -17.89
N GLN A 258 12.43 -10.38 -17.59
CA GLN A 258 12.55 -9.82 -16.24
C GLN A 258 11.18 -9.42 -15.71
N PHE A 259 11.07 -9.24 -14.39
CA PHE A 259 9.87 -8.70 -13.76
C PHE A 259 10.13 -7.28 -13.25
N VAL A 260 9.47 -6.32 -13.88
CA VAL A 260 9.44 -4.95 -13.35
C VAL A 260 8.43 -4.90 -12.21
N LYS A 261 8.84 -4.35 -11.08
CA LYS A 261 8.00 -4.08 -9.90
C LYS A 261 7.61 -2.62 -9.93
N TYR A 262 6.33 -2.34 -9.65
CA TYR A 262 5.82 -0.98 -9.49
C TYR A 262 5.22 -0.83 -8.11
N VAL A 263 5.61 0.23 -7.41
CA VAL A 263 5.20 0.51 -6.03
C VAL A 263 4.69 1.93 -5.94
N GLY A 264 3.44 2.09 -5.53
CA GLY A 264 2.87 3.39 -5.22
C GLY A 264 3.15 3.76 -3.77
N ASN A 265 3.68 4.94 -3.52
CA ASN A 265 3.99 5.44 -2.19
C ASN A 265 3.38 6.83 -1.99
N VAL A 266 2.45 6.91 -1.05
CA VAL A 266 1.72 8.14 -0.72
C VAL A 266 2.65 9.10 0.00
N GLY A 267 2.71 10.32 -0.50
CA GLY A 267 3.53 11.39 0.05
C GLY A 267 2.93 12.06 1.28
N GLN A 268 3.66 13.02 1.84
CA GLN A 268 3.23 13.76 3.03
C GLN A 268 2.60 15.11 2.64
N ASP A 269 3.36 15.97 2.00
CA ASP A 269 2.97 17.36 1.73
C ASP A 269 3.34 17.85 0.32
N LEU A 270 4.29 17.20 -0.34
CA LEU A 270 4.85 17.69 -1.60
C LEU A 270 4.39 16.91 -2.81
N VAL A 271 4.60 15.59 -2.80
CA VAL A 271 4.43 14.75 -3.99
C VAL A 271 3.96 13.35 -3.66
N GLU A 272 3.12 12.81 -4.53
CA GLU A 272 2.90 11.38 -4.66
C GLU A 272 3.99 10.74 -5.51
N SER A 273 4.29 9.46 -5.32
CA SER A 273 5.38 8.81 -6.03
C SER A 273 5.08 7.38 -6.44
N ILE A 274 5.53 7.03 -7.64
CA ILE A 274 5.56 5.65 -8.12
C ILE A 274 7.03 5.28 -8.31
N PHE A 275 7.45 4.21 -7.67
CA PHE A 275 8.77 3.63 -7.84
C PHE A 275 8.71 2.42 -8.76
N SER A 276 9.79 2.20 -9.53
CA SER A 276 9.94 0.98 -10.31
C SER A 276 11.36 0.45 -10.22
N PHE A 277 11.48 -0.87 -10.19
CA PHE A 277 12.77 -1.55 -10.19
C PHE A 277 12.66 -2.96 -10.79
N VAL A 278 13.77 -3.45 -11.31
CA VAL A 278 13.90 -4.80 -11.87
C VAL A 278 14.75 -5.64 -10.92
N ASP A 279 15.99 -5.23 -10.78
CA ASP A 279 16.97 -5.94 -9.97
C ASP A 279 16.92 -5.43 -8.52
N TYR A 280 16.98 -6.37 -7.59
CA TYR A 280 17.09 -6.09 -6.17
C TYR A 280 17.82 -7.24 -5.48
N LYS A 281 18.44 -6.94 -4.33
CA LYS A 281 19.08 -7.96 -3.48
C LYS A 281 18.30 -8.04 -2.18
N PRO A 282 17.35 -8.97 -2.08
CA PRO A 282 16.56 -9.14 -0.87
C PRO A 282 17.46 -9.66 0.25
N ILE A 283 17.24 -9.16 1.47
CA ILE A 283 18.04 -9.55 2.63
C ILE A 283 17.19 -10.45 3.54
N PRO A 284 17.57 -11.72 3.76
CA PRO A 284 16.92 -12.57 4.75
C PRO A 284 16.92 -11.91 6.13
N VAL A 285 15.81 -11.99 6.85
CA VAL A 285 15.67 -11.39 8.18
C VAL A 285 16.71 -11.95 9.17
N THR A 286 17.03 -13.24 9.07
CA THR A 286 18.10 -13.86 9.88
C THR A 286 19.47 -13.18 9.67
N LYS A 287 19.76 -12.76 8.42
CA LYS A 287 21.02 -12.04 8.11
C LYS A 287 20.99 -10.61 8.66
N LEU A 288 19.85 -9.90 8.58
CA LEU A 288 19.69 -8.58 9.19
C LEU A 288 19.93 -8.63 10.70
N ILE A 289 19.35 -9.61 11.39
CA ILE A 289 19.53 -9.79 12.83
C ILE A 289 21.00 -10.08 13.18
N GLN A 290 21.67 -10.96 12.43
CA GLN A 290 23.08 -11.25 12.64
C GLN A 290 23.98 -10.02 12.46
N SER A 291 23.76 -9.22 11.40
CA SER A 291 24.52 -8.00 11.15
C SER A 291 24.33 -6.98 12.28
N SER A 292 23.10 -6.80 12.76
CA SER A 292 22.80 -5.92 13.89
C SER A 292 23.53 -6.34 15.18
N MET A 293 23.58 -7.65 15.48
CA MET A 293 24.29 -8.17 16.65
C MET A 293 25.81 -7.95 16.57
N MET A 294 26.38 -7.90 15.38
CA MET A 294 27.82 -7.66 15.16
C MET A 294 28.16 -6.17 15.03
N ASN A 295 27.20 -5.26 15.16
CA ASN A 295 27.34 -3.84 14.81
C ASN A 295 27.94 -3.65 13.39
N ALA A 296 27.63 -4.57 12.49
CA ALA A 296 28.06 -4.55 11.10
C ALA A 296 26.91 -4.03 10.24
N GLU A 297 27.22 -3.12 9.31
CA GLU A 297 26.25 -2.76 8.29
C GLU A 297 25.92 -4.02 7.46
N PRO A 298 24.64 -4.33 7.21
CA PRO A 298 24.28 -5.38 6.29
C PRO A 298 24.86 -5.06 4.91
N GLU A 299 25.21 -6.08 4.12
CA GLU A 299 25.66 -5.88 2.74
C GLU A 299 24.56 -5.13 1.97
N GLN A 300 24.80 -3.84 1.73
CA GLN A 300 23.77 -2.91 1.26
C GLN A 300 23.75 -2.74 -0.26
N GLU A 301 24.68 -3.35 -0.95
CA GLU A 301 24.73 -3.22 -2.41
C GLU A 301 23.51 -3.90 -3.06
N GLY A 302 22.62 -3.07 -3.61
CA GLY A 302 21.39 -3.52 -4.26
C GLY A 302 20.14 -3.54 -3.37
N PHE A 303 20.24 -3.22 -2.08
CA PHE A 303 19.09 -3.05 -1.19
C PHE A 303 18.30 -1.79 -1.57
N ILE A 304 16.99 -1.94 -1.73
CA ILE A 304 16.14 -0.82 -2.14
C ILE A 304 15.79 0.06 -0.94
N ASN A 305 16.05 1.36 -1.05
CA ASN A 305 15.56 2.38 -0.12
C ASN A 305 14.81 3.47 -0.88
N PHE A 306 13.55 3.69 -0.56
CA PHE A 306 12.75 4.76 -1.18
C PHE A 306 13.01 6.14 -0.57
N GLY A 307 13.74 6.19 0.55
CA GLY A 307 14.27 7.41 1.14
C GLY A 307 13.39 8.10 2.18
N TRP A 308 12.16 7.66 2.41
CA TRP A 308 11.31 8.23 3.46
C TRP A 308 11.98 7.98 4.84
N ARG A 309 12.09 8.93 5.70
CA ARG A 309 11.49 10.28 5.78
C ARG A 309 12.42 11.41 5.30
N GLY A 310 13.65 11.13 4.90
CA GLY A 310 14.57 12.14 4.36
C GLY A 310 14.15 12.63 2.97
N TRP A 311 13.37 11.82 2.23
CA TRP A 311 12.92 12.12 0.89
C TRP A 311 11.43 11.83 0.73
N GLU A 312 10.75 12.72 0.02
CA GLU A 312 9.40 12.53 -0.47
C GLU A 312 9.47 12.47 -2.01
N GLY A 313 9.40 11.25 -2.54
CA GLY A 313 9.63 11.00 -3.96
C GLY A 313 10.98 11.49 -4.45
N ALA A 314 10.96 12.43 -5.39
CA ALA A 314 12.15 13.05 -5.96
C ALA A 314 12.73 14.19 -5.10
N LEU A 315 12.00 14.67 -4.10
CA LEU A 315 12.31 15.89 -3.35
C LEU A 315 12.78 15.56 -1.93
N PRO A 316 13.81 16.26 -1.43
CA PRO A 316 14.19 16.17 -0.03
C PRO A 316 13.12 16.85 0.86
N THR A 317 12.75 16.20 1.97
CA THR A 317 11.77 16.72 2.92
C THR A 317 12.24 17.99 3.65
N SER A 318 13.52 18.29 3.63
CA SER A 318 14.07 19.56 4.11
C SER A 318 13.47 20.80 3.42
N ILE A 319 12.89 20.65 2.24
CA ILE A 319 12.16 21.74 1.54
C ILE A 319 10.93 22.16 2.35
N ILE A 320 10.26 21.20 3.03
CA ILE A 320 9.08 21.45 3.85
C ILE A 320 9.47 22.17 5.15
N SER A 321 10.62 21.78 5.71
CA SER A 321 11.09 22.24 7.02
C SER A 321 11.77 23.61 7.00
N ASN A 322 11.43 24.49 6.09
CA ASN A 322 11.97 25.85 6.08
C ASN A 322 11.43 26.69 7.24
N CYS A 323 12.07 26.54 8.40
CA CYS A 323 11.68 27.15 9.68
C CYS A 323 12.35 28.51 9.86
N SER A 324 12.10 29.44 8.93
CA SER A 324 12.77 30.75 8.84
C SER A 324 12.64 31.64 10.08
N ALA A 325 11.67 31.37 10.95
CA ALA A 325 11.45 32.17 12.17
C ALA A 325 12.49 31.94 13.29
N ASN A 326 13.25 30.83 13.25
CA ASN A 326 14.28 30.49 14.24
C ASN A 326 15.46 29.75 13.59
N PRO A 327 16.55 30.43 13.23
CA PRO A 327 17.70 29.80 12.58
C PRO A 327 18.33 28.63 13.35
N ALA A 328 18.40 28.73 14.68
CA ALA A 328 18.95 27.65 15.50
C ALA A 328 18.06 26.39 15.51
N LEU A 329 16.75 26.57 15.39
CA LEU A 329 15.82 25.47 15.23
C LEU A 329 15.94 24.87 13.82
N ASN A 330 16.10 25.70 12.80
CA ASN A 330 16.35 25.25 11.43
C ASN A 330 17.57 24.34 11.33
N GLU A 331 18.70 24.73 11.93
CA GLU A 331 19.91 23.90 11.94
C GLU A 331 19.65 22.51 12.55
N LYS A 332 18.91 22.45 13.66
CA LYS A 332 18.57 21.16 14.31
C LYS A 332 17.62 20.30 13.46
N VAL A 333 16.64 20.94 12.83
CA VAL A 333 15.70 20.22 11.93
C VAL A 333 16.42 19.74 10.69
N MET A 334 17.26 20.57 10.10
CA MET A 334 18.07 20.18 8.93
C MET A 334 19.02 19.04 9.25
N ALA A 335 19.71 19.07 10.41
CA ALA A 335 20.54 17.96 10.86
C ALA A 335 19.74 16.66 11.02
N TYR A 336 18.52 16.74 11.55
CA TYR A 336 17.62 15.60 11.66
C TYR A 336 17.29 14.98 10.31
N TYR A 337 16.98 15.78 9.29
CA TYR A 337 16.71 15.28 7.94
C TYR A 337 17.98 14.76 7.27
N ASP A 338 19.11 15.42 7.47
CA ASP A 338 20.40 14.98 6.93
C ASP A 338 20.82 13.61 7.48
N GLU A 339 20.60 13.34 8.76
CA GLU A 339 20.83 12.02 9.35
C GLU A 339 19.99 10.93 8.68
N THR A 340 18.77 11.25 8.28
CA THR A 340 17.89 10.28 7.58
C THR A 340 18.24 10.10 6.11
N ILE A 341 18.83 11.11 5.47
CA ILE A 341 19.26 11.10 4.07
C ILE A 341 20.65 10.47 3.94
N ALA A 342 21.55 10.74 4.87
CA ALA A 342 22.96 10.32 4.86
C ALA A 342 23.15 8.83 5.21
N THR A 343 22.11 8.00 5.10
CA THR A 343 22.29 6.57 5.19
C THR A 343 23.15 6.11 4.01
N SER A 344 24.08 5.21 4.25
CA SER A 344 24.97 4.59 3.27
C SER A 344 24.22 3.85 2.14
N VAL A 345 22.88 3.73 2.26
CA VAL A 345 22.02 3.04 1.32
C VAL A 345 21.66 3.95 0.16
N LYS A 346 21.99 3.51 -1.04
CA LYS A 346 21.64 4.21 -2.28
C LYS A 346 20.12 4.30 -2.41
N ARG A 347 19.59 5.53 -2.40
CA ARG A 347 18.15 5.76 -2.61
C ARG A 347 17.75 5.46 -4.06
N LEU A 348 16.65 4.73 -4.22
CA LEU A 348 16.01 4.55 -5.52
C LEU A 348 15.27 5.84 -5.91
N PRO A 349 15.55 6.46 -7.07
CA PRO A 349 14.72 7.56 -7.56
C PRO A 349 13.35 7.03 -8.00
N PRO A 350 12.27 7.85 -7.88
CA PRO A 350 10.96 7.44 -8.37
C PRO A 350 10.90 7.40 -9.90
N LEU A 351 10.01 6.57 -10.43
CA LEU A 351 9.63 6.58 -11.85
C LEU A 351 8.75 7.79 -12.15
N ILE A 352 7.82 8.10 -11.28
CA ILE A 352 6.94 9.27 -11.35
C ILE A 352 6.94 9.93 -9.98
N SER A 353 6.95 11.27 -9.99
CA SER A 353 6.73 12.10 -8.82
C SER A 353 5.83 13.25 -9.26
N TYR A 354 4.64 13.40 -8.68
CA TYR A 354 3.67 14.42 -9.06
C TYR A 354 3.17 15.20 -7.86
N PHE A 355 2.97 16.50 -8.04
CA PHE A 355 2.79 17.44 -6.94
C PHE A 355 1.37 17.39 -6.36
N HIS A 356 1.25 17.61 -5.04
CA HIS A 356 -0.03 17.93 -4.40
C HIS A 356 -0.62 19.24 -4.94
N GLN A 357 0.22 20.17 -5.34
CA GLN A 357 -0.17 21.41 -6.02
C GLN A 357 0.63 21.50 -7.33
N ASP A 358 0.15 20.86 -8.39
CA ASP A 358 0.82 20.89 -9.67
C ASP A 358 0.50 22.19 -10.41
N PRO A 359 1.50 23.01 -10.77
CA PRO A 359 1.27 24.27 -11.47
C PRO A 359 0.95 24.10 -12.96
N ARG A 360 1.10 22.89 -13.51
CA ARG A 360 0.89 22.61 -14.93
C ARG A 360 -0.59 22.41 -15.24
N LEU A 361 -1.08 23.11 -16.28
CA LEU A 361 -2.50 23.12 -16.64
C LEU A 361 -3.01 21.79 -17.24
N ASP A 362 -2.12 20.93 -17.71
CA ASP A 362 -2.44 19.62 -18.29
C ASP A 362 -2.30 18.47 -17.28
N LYS A 363 -2.05 18.80 -16.01
CA LYS A 363 -1.93 17.86 -14.89
C LYS A 363 -3.04 18.11 -13.86
N PHE A 364 -3.01 17.35 -12.80
CA PHE A 364 -3.86 17.54 -11.62
C PHE A 364 -3.00 17.62 -10.36
N GLY A 365 -3.47 18.34 -9.36
CA GLY A 365 -2.92 18.28 -8.02
C GLY A 365 -3.33 16.97 -7.34
N ALA A 366 -2.39 16.32 -6.69
CA ALA A 366 -2.60 15.05 -5.98
C ALA A 366 -3.21 15.24 -4.60
N THR A 367 -3.83 14.17 -4.09
CA THR A 367 -4.21 14.05 -2.68
C THR A 367 -3.68 12.78 -2.03
N ALA A 368 -3.81 11.65 -2.71
CA ALA A 368 -3.25 10.36 -2.29
C ALA A 368 -3.29 9.38 -3.46
N LEU A 369 -2.17 8.80 -3.80
CA LEU A 369 -2.07 7.72 -4.77
C LEU A 369 -2.80 6.47 -4.22
N THR A 370 -3.73 5.87 -5.00
CA THR A 370 -4.57 4.76 -4.54
C THR A 370 -4.40 3.46 -5.29
N GLY A 371 -3.71 3.45 -6.42
CA GLY A 371 -3.45 2.23 -7.16
C GLY A 371 -2.47 2.42 -8.30
N VAL A 372 -1.68 1.37 -8.58
CA VAL A 372 -0.72 1.32 -9.69
C VAL A 372 -0.81 -0.04 -10.34
N GLN A 373 -1.13 -0.08 -11.64
CA GLN A 373 -1.27 -1.32 -12.39
C GLN A 373 -0.62 -1.22 -13.78
N PRO A 374 0.12 -2.23 -14.21
CA PRO A 374 0.50 -2.34 -15.62
C PRO A 374 -0.71 -2.74 -16.47
N TYR A 375 -0.79 -2.21 -17.68
CA TYR A 375 -1.82 -2.57 -18.66
C TYR A 375 -1.18 -3.13 -19.94
N ARG A 376 -1.63 -4.32 -20.34
CA ARG A 376 -1.13 -5.06 -21.51
C ARG A 376 -2.23 -5.36 -22.53
N GLY A 377 -3.45 -4.94 -22.26
CA GLY A 377 -4.59 -5.14 -23.17
C GLY A 377 -4.48 -4.33 -24.45
N ASN A 378 -5.24 -4.74 -25.44
CA ASN A 378 -5.36 -4.05 -26.73
C ASN A 378 -6.72 -3.35 -26.89
N GLU A 379 -7.62 -3.50 -25.95
CA GLU A 379 -8.95 -2.85 -26.00
C GLU A 379 -8.84 -1.33 -25.86
N ILE A 380 -7.86 -0.84 -25.08
CA ILE A 380 -7.51 0.58 -25.00
C ILE A 380 -6.11 0.75 -25.58
N PRO A 381 -5.98 0.88 -26.92
CA PRO A 381 -4.66 0.78 -27.59
C PRO A 381 -3.65 1.82 -27.12
N ASP A 382 -4.12 3.01 -26.74
CA ASP A 382 -3.26 4.10 -26.26
C ASP A 382 -2.62 3.80 -24.90
N LEU A 383 -3.18 2.87 -24.12
CA LEU A 383 -2.64 2.42 -22.84
C LEU A 383 -1.80 1.15 -22.92
N THR A 384 -1.76 0.46 -24.07
CA THR A 384 -1.00 -0.79 -24.21
C THR A 384 0.47 -0.60 -23.85
N GLY A 385 0.97 -1.40 -22.91
CA GLY A 385 2.35 -1.33 -22.44
C GLY A 385 2.63 -0.18 -21.47
N SER A 386 1.59 0.49 -20.96
CA SER A 386 1.71 1.57 -19.97
C SER A 386 1.55 1.05 -18.54
N VAL A 387 1.98 1.85 -17.60
CA VAL A 387 1.58 1.78 -16.19
C VAL A 387 0.51 2.83 -15.95
N VAL A 388 -0.63 2.41 -15.47
CA VAL A 388 -1.76 3.28 -15.12
C VAL A 388 -1.85 3.43 -13.61
N PHE A 389 -2.33 4.58 -13.15
CA PHE A 389 -2.45 4.85 -11.73
C PHE A 389 -3.62 5.77 -11.42
N THR A 390 -4.11 5.69 -10.19
CA THR A 390 -5.24 6.49 -9.70
C THR A 390 -4.82 7.32 -8.50
N ASP A 391 -5.39 8.51 -8.39
CA ASP A 391 -5.34 9.36 -7.20
C ASP A 391 -6.74 9.46 -6.58
N LEU A 392 -6.80 9.50 -5.26
CA LEU A 392 -8.02 9.51 -4.46
C LEU A 392 -8.95 10.65 -4.88
N ALA A 393 -8.38 11.86 -5.00
CA ALA A 393 -9.10 13.08 -5.36
C ALA A 393 -8.17 14.12 -5.98
N ARG A 394 -8.68 14.90 -6.91
CA ARG A 394 -7.95 16.05 -7.45
C ARG A 394 -7.95 17.18 -6.45
N ASN A 395 -6.76 17.71 -6.17
CA ASN A 395 -6.59 18.88 -5.32
C ASN A 395 -6.72 20.18 -6.15
N GLU A 396 -7.93 20.45 -6.63
CA GLU A 396 -8.20 21.62 -7.49
C GLU A 396 -8.73 22.82 -6.71
N GLY A 397 -8.82 22.74 -5.36
CA GLY A 397 -9.42 23.80 -4.55
C GLY A 397 -10.91 24.04 -4.81
N ALA A 398 -11.55 23.17 -5.61
CA ALA A 398 -12.94 23.28 -5.97
C ALA A 398 -13.86 22.80 -4.84
N PRO A 399 -15.02 23.42 -4.64
CA PRO A 399 -16.04 22.87 -3.76
C PRO A 399 -16.56 21.52 -4.29
N PRO A 400 -17.16 20.67 -3.42
CA PRO A 400 -17.79 19.43 -3.86
C PRO A 400 -18.73 19.64 -5.07
N PRO A 401 -18.86 18.66 -5.97
CA PRO A 401 -18.43 17.26 -5.83
C PRO A 401 -16.95 17.01 -6.17
N VAL A 402 -16.28 16.21 -5.32
CA VAL A 402 -14.90 15.80 -5.51
C VAL A 402 -14.81 14.75 -6.62
N ARG A 403 -13.68 14.74 -7.35
CA ARG A 403 -13.37 13.76 -8.40
C ARG A 403 -12.00 13.16 -8.19
N GLY A 404 -11.89 11.85 -8.28
CA GLY A 404 -10.62 11.15 -8.41
C GLY A 404 -9.92 11.46 -9.73
N ALA A 405 -8.65 11.08 -9.81
CA ALA A 405 -7.87 11.22 -11.03
C ALA A 405 -7.39 9.86 -11.54
N PHE A 406 -7.23 9.75 -12.87
CA PHE A 406 -6.69 8.60 -13.54
C PHE A 406 -5.63 9.06 -14.54
N ALA A 407 -4.48 8.40 -14.54
CA ALA A 407 -3.34 8.79 -15.35
C ALA A 407 -2.48 7.60 -15.74
N TYR A 408 -1.52 7.81 -16.65
CA TYR A 408 -0.59 6.79 -17.10
C TYR A 408 0.77 7.35 -17.44
N THR A 409 1.76 6.47 -17.41
CA THR A 409 3.06 6.69 -18.05
C THR A 409 3.46 5.48 -18.88
N ARG A 410 4.27 5.69 -19.91
CA ARG A 410 4.84 4.59 -20.67
C ARG A 410 6.10 4.11 -19.97
N VAL A 411 6.21 2.80 -19.84
CA VAL A 411 7.40 2.18 -19.22
C VAL A 411 8.57 2.27 -20.18
N ASN A 412 9.68 2.81 -19.70
CA ASN A 412 10.97 2.63 -20.37
C ASN A 412 11.83 1.64 -19.56
N ALA A 413 12.75 0.96 -20.26
CA ALA A 413 13.63 -0.03 -19.64
C ALA A 413 14.58 0.55 -18.58
N ASP A 414 14.73 1.86 -18.53
CA ASP A 414 15.71 2.55 -17.68
C ASP A 414 15.17 2.89 -16.29
N CYS A 415 13.87 2.70 -16.02
CA CYS A 415 13.19 3.04 -14.76
C CYS A 415 13.53 4.46 -14.24
N LYS A 416 13.77 5.41 -15.16
CA LYS A 416 14.11 6.80 -14.81
C LYS A 416 12.86 7.63 -14.60
N LEU A 417 13.00 8.72 -13.85
CA LEU A 417 11.93 9.70 -13.64
C LEU A 417 11.31 10.14 -14.97
N GLN A 418 10.01 10.01 -15.07
CA GLN A 418 9.21 10.33 -16.25
C GLN A 418 8.05 11.25 -15.89
N ASP A 419 7.51 11.89 -16.93
CA ASP A 419 6.24 12.58 -16.85
C ASP A 419 5.06 11.61 -17.07
N PHE A 420 3.87 12.05 -16.71
CA PHE A 420 2.64 11.30 -16.88
C PHE A 420 1.63 12.04 -17.75
N SER A 421 0.66 11.33 -18.27
CA SER A 421 -0.47 11.89 -18.99
C SER A 421 -1.77 11.57 -18.27
N VAL A 422 -2.66 12.56 -18.21
CA VAL A 422 -4.00 12.41 -17.60
C VAL A 422 -4.91 11.65 -18.56
N ILE A 423 -5.68 10.71 -18.03
CA ILE A 423 -6.74 10.00 -18.76
C ILE A 423 -8.06 10.72 -18.49
N GLU A 424 -8.79 11.04 -19.55
CA GLU A 424 -10.13 11.60 -19.46
C GLU A 424 -11.14 10.48 -19.22
N ILE A 425 -12.00 10.68 -18.24
CA ILE A 425 -13.06 9.72 -17.90
C ILE A 425 -14.38 10.25 -18.43
N ASP A 426 -15.02 9.47 -19.30
CA ASP A 426 -16.36 9.71 -19.80
C ASP A 426 -17.37 8.92 -18.96
N TYR A 427 -17.75 9.50 -17.84
CA TYR A 427 -18.79 8.99 -16.97
C TYR A 427 -19.36 10.12 -16.13
N ASP A 428 -20.69 10.22 -16.09
CA ASP A 428 -21.38 11.23 -15.29
C ASP A 428 -21.65 10.71 -13.87
N PHE A 429 -20.87 11.17 -12.91
CA PHE A 429 -21.09 10.92 -11.49
C PHE A 429 -22.19 11.81 -10.88
N GLY A 430 -22.79 12.72 -11.66
CA GLY A 430 -23.76 13.70 -11.19
C GLY A 430 -23.22 14.61 -10.08
N SER A 431 -24.07 14.88 -9.10
CA SER A 431 -23.72 15.71 -7.93
C SER A 431 -23.00 14.96 -6.80
N LYS A 432 -22.76 13.64 -6.93
CA LYS A 432 -22.08 12.84 -5.90
C LYS A 432 -20.57 12.97 -6.05
N SER A 433 -19.85 13.01 -4.94
CA SER A 433 -18.39 12.86 -4.96
C SER A 433 -18.00 11.46 -5.42
N ALA A 434 -16.83 11.34 -6.04
CA ALA A 434 -16.28 10.10 -6.58
C ALA A 434 -14.78 10.04 -6.25
N TYR A 435 -14.48 9.47 -5.09
CA TYR A 435 -13.11 9.17 -4.66
C TYR A 435 -12.68 7.85 -5.31
N PHE A 436 -11.52 7.84 -5.97
CA PHE A 436 -10.96 6.64 -6.57
C PHE A 436 -10.13 5.91 -5.53
N VAL A 437 -10.68 4.86 -4.94
CA VAL A 437 -10.11 4.22 -3.75
C VAL A 437 -9.28 2.98 -4.04
N SER A 438 -9.44 2.37 -5.21
CA SER A 438 -8.63 1.21 -5.62
C SER A 438 -8.59 1.04 -7.13
N LEU A 439 -7.50 0.46 -7.61
CA LEU A 439 -7.29 0.06 -9.00
C LEU A 439 -6.85 -1.40 -9.05
N GLY A 440 -7.60 -2.22 -9.79
CA GLY A 440 -7.32 -3.63 -10.00
C GLY A 440 -7.11 -3.98 -11.46
N THR A 441 -6.61 -5.20 -11.70
CA THR A 441 -6.48 -5.77 -13.05
C THR A 441 -6.81 -7.26 -13.04
N ASN A 442 -7.14 -7.81 -14.20
CA ASN A 442 -7.28 -9.26 -14.37
C ASN A 442 -5.91 -9.96 -14.40
N LEU A 443 -5.90 -11.30 -14.34
CA LEU A 443 -4.68 -12.12 -14.27
C LEU A 443 -3.70 -11.84 -15.42
N ASN A 444 -4.20 -11.53 -16.61
CA ASN A 444 -3.40 -11.26 -17.79
C ASN A 444 -3.06 -9.77 -17.96
N GLN A 445 -3.52 -8.90 -17.07
CA GLN A 445 -3.31 -7.45 -17.13
C GLN A 445 -3.88 -6.79 -18.40
N THR A 446 -4.98 -7.35 -18.91
CA THR A 446 -5.64 -6.87 -20.14
C THR A 446 -6.95 -6.12 -19.86
N ARG A 447 -7.45 -6.15 -18.63
CA ARG A 447 -8.64 -5.44 -18.15
C ARG A 447 -8.30 -4.68 -16.89
N LEU A 448 -8.94 -3.54 -16.69
CA LEU A 448 -8.75 -2.66 -15.54
C LEU A 448 -10.07 -2.47 -14.80
N TYR A 449 -10.00 -2.45 -13.48
CA TYR A 449 -11.15 -2.26 -12.59
C TYR A 449 -10.87 -1.10 -11.65
N LEU A 450 -11.89 -0.27 -11.44
CA LEU A 450 -11.83 0.92 -10.59
C LEU A 450 -12.83 0.80 -9.44
N GLY A 451 -12.37 0.92 -8.21
CA GLY A 451 -13.21 1.10 -7.04
C GLY A 451 -13.42 2.59 -6.78
N VAL A 452 -14.67 2.98 -6.69
CA VAL A 452 -15.10 4.37 -6.43
C VAL A 452 -15.91 4.41 -5.14
N TYR A 453 -15.73 5.45 -4.34
CA TYR A 453 -16.53 5.68 -3.13
C TYR A 453 -17.02 7.12 -3.05
N GLY A 454 -18.23 7.31 -2.52
CA GLY A 454 -18.86 8.62 -2.46
C GLY A 454 -18.41 9.50 -1.28
N SER A 455 -17.62 8.96 -0.36
CA SER A 455 -17.18 9.60 0.89
C SER A 455 -15.78 9.17 1.26
N VAL A 456 -15.13 9.89 2.17
CA VAL A 456 -13.88 9.46 2.85
C VAL A 456 -14.15 8.89 4.25
N LYS A 457 -15.42 8.78 4.67
CA LYS A 457 -15.80 8.29 5.99
C LYS A 457 -16.25 6.83 5.91
N VAL A 458 -15.71 5.98 6.74
CA VAL A 458 -16.09 4.56 6.80
C VAL A 458 -17.57 4.40 7.23
N ALA A 459 -18.07 5.31 8.06
CA ALA A 459 -19.44 5.30 8.53
C ALA A 459 -20.50 5.61 7.46
N ASP A 460 -20.10 6.17 6.31
CA ASP A 460 -21.01 6.45 5.19
C ASP A 460 -21.18 5.20 4.33
N HIS A 461 -21.91 4.22 4.85
CA HIS A 461 -22.06 2.89 4.26
C HIS A 461 -22.68 2.89 2.86
N TYR A 462 -22.36 1.85 2.08
CA TYR A 462 -23.00 1.50 0.81
C TYR A 462 -22.91 2.56 -0.31
N GLN A 463 -21.89 3.42 -0.27
CA GLN A 463 -21.65 4.44 -1.31
C GLN A 463 -20.64 3.99 -2.37
N GLY A 464 -20.18 2.74 -2.31
CA GLY A 464 -19.21 2.19 -3.22
C GLY A 464 -19.80 1.66 -4.51
N THR A 465 -19.05 1.83 -5.59
CA THR A 465 -19.30 1.25 -6.90
C THR A 465 -17.99 0.74 -7.48
N VAL A 466 -18.01 -0.44 -8.06
CA VAL A 466 -16.89 -0.98 -8.84
C VAL A 466 -17.24 -0.93 -10.32
N PHE A 467 -16.30 -0.43 -11.10
CA PHE A 467 -16.40 -0.28 -12.54
C PHE A 467 -15.36 -1.14 -13.25
N GLU A 468 -15.65 -1.55 -14.45
CA GLU A 468 -14.67 -1.90 -15.47
C GLU A 468 -14.34 -0.65 -16.29
N ILE A 469 -13.05 -0.46 -16.60
CA ILE A 469 -12.56 0.61 -17.45
C ILE A 469 -12.52 0.07 -18.88
N ILE A 470 -13.28 0.67 -19.76
CA ILE A 470 -13.44 0.28 -21.17
C ILE A 470 -13.07 1.42 -22.12
N PRO A 471 -12.87 1.16 -23.44
CA PRO A 471 -12.59 2.19 -24.44
C PRO A 471 -13.61 3.31 -24.50
#